data_312ac6243fa855cb5d77296b02e61dd3
#
_entry.id   312ac6243fa855cb5d77296b02e61dd3
#
_cell.length_a   1.000
_cell.length_b   1.000
_cell.length_c   1.000
_cell.angle_alpha   90.00
_cell.angle_beta   90.00
_cell.angle_gamma   90.00
#
_symmetry.space_group_name_H-M   'P 1'
#
loop_
_entity.id
_entity.type
_entity.pdbx_description
1 polymer ?
#
loop_
_entity_poly.entity_id
_entity_poly.type
_entity_poly.pdbx_seq_one_letter_code
_entity_poly.pdbx_strand_id
1 'polypeptide(L)'
;MDDTAALKKTPLHALHLSRGARMVPFAGYDMPVQYPAGVMKEHLHTRTEAGLFDVSHMGQVIVKAKSGRYEDAALALESLVPVDILGLAEGRQRYGFFTDDSGCILDDLMIAHLDDHLFVVVNASCKEADLAHLQAHIGDRCDITLLNRALIALQGPRAVEVLAELWADVAAMKFMDVRHCRLHDVSCLVSRSGYSGEDGFEISIPVDKAEDVTMRLLEHPDVQAIGLGARDSLRLEAGLCLYGNDIDTTTSPVEAALEWAMQKARRAGGARAGGFPGSGRILSELENGAARRRVGLKPEGKAPVRGHAKLYADAEGKAEIGEVTSGGFGPSVEGPVAMGYVPVSHATAGTLVYAEVRGKYLPITVSTLPFVTPTYKR
;
A
#
# COMPACT_ATOMS: atom_id res chain seq x y z
N MET A 1 -9.27 18.22 23.15
CA MET A 1 -10.13 17.05 23.41
C MET A 1 -9.20 15.92 23.79
N ASP A 2 -9.27 15.49 25.04
CA ASP A 2 -8.44 14.37 25.54
C ASP A 2 -8.92 13.08 24.87
N ASP A 3 -8.19 12.64 23.85
CA ASP A 3 -8.41 11.35 23.21
C ASP A 3 -7.54 10.30 23.92
N THR A 4 -7.98 9.94 25.15
CA THR A 4 -7.37 8.86 25.94
C THR A 4 -7.97 7.49 25.62
N ALA A 5 -8.46 7.26 24.40
CA ALA A 5 -8.82 5.92 23.97
C ALA A 5 -7.56 5.04 23.97
N ALA A 6 -7.61 3.92 24.71
CA ALA A 6 -6.48 2.98 24.75
C ALA A 6 -6.20 2.46 23.33
N LEU A 7 -4.93 2.58 22.88
CA LEU A 7 -4.53 2.09 21.57
C LEU A 7 -4.81 0.58 21.44
N LYS A 8 -5.32 0.17 20.28
CA LYS A 8 -5.49 -1.23 19.92
C LYS A 8 -4.11 -1.91 19.83
N LYS A 9 -4.06 -3.20 20.09
CA LYS A 9 -2.82 -4.01 20.00
C LYS A 9 -2.97 -5.06 18.92
N THR A 10 -1.90 -5.28 18.16
CA THR A 10 -1.83 -6.43 17.25
C THR A 10 -1.59 -7.73 18.03
N PRO A 11 -1.83 -8.90 17.44
CA PRO A 11 -1.49 -10.19 18.05
C PRO A 11 0.00 -10.32 18.40
N LEU A 12 0.88 -9.58 17.72
CA LEU A 12 2.33 -9.61 17.92
C LEU A 12 2.87 -8.54 18.87
N HIS A 13 1.99 -7.75 19.51
CA HIS A 13 2.39 -6.61 20.35
C HIS A 13 3.39 -7.00 21.45
N ALA A 14 3.15 -8.12 22.17
CA ALA A 14 4.06 -8.60 23.22
C ALA A 14 5.43 -8.99 22.64
N LEU A 15 5.44 -9.60 21.47
CA LEU A 15 6.68 -9.96 20.75
C LEU A 15 7.48 -8.71 20.38
N HIS A 16 6.85 -7.62 19.94
CA HIS A 16 7.54 -6.36 19.65
C HIS A 16 8.24 -5.80 20.89
N LEU A 17 7.54 -5.76 22.02
CA LEU A 17 8.10 -5.29 23.29
C LEU A 17 9.29 -6.17 23.74
N SER A 18 9.16 -7.50 23.66
CA SER A 18 10.23 -8.43 24.05
C SER A 18 11.49 -8.30 23.18
N ARG A 19 11.33 -7.83 21.94
CA ARG A 19 12.42 -7.56 21.00
C ARG A 19 12.97 -6.12 21.08
N GLY A 20 12.52 -5.33 22.06
CA GLY A 20 13.01 -3.98 22.31
C GLY A 20 12.52 -2.95 21.29
N ALA A 21 11.38 -3.19 20.65
CA ALA A 21 10.80 -2.24 19.72
C ALA A 21 10.42 -0.91 20.40
N ARG A 22 10.69 0.20 19.75
CA ARG A 22 10.10 1.48 20.11
C ARG A 22 8.70 1.56 19.52
N MET A 23 7.70 1.67 20.38
CA MET A 23 6.29 1.72 19.99
C MET A 23 5.82 3.15 19.79
N VAL A 24 4.87 3.34 18.85
CA VAL A 24 4.21 4.65 18.56
C VAL A 24 2.75 4.43 18.19
N PRO A 25 1.88 5.42 18.44
CA PRO A 25 0.53 5.43 17.89
C PRO A 25 0.55 5.47 16.35
N PHE A 26 -0.15 4.54 15.71
CA PHE A 26 -0.34 4.53 14.27
C PHE A 26 -1.70 3.92 13.90
N ALA A 27 -2.54 4.66 13.19
CA ALA A 27 -3.88 4.24 12.76
C ALA A 27 -4.73 3.63 13.91
N GLY A 28 -4.62 4.19 15.13
CA GLY A 28 -5.33 3.71 16.32
C GLY A 28 -4.72 2.50 17.01
N TYR A 29 -3.55 2.02 16.56
CA TYR A 29 -2.81 0.91 17.14
C TYR A 29 -1.50 1.37 17.78
N ASP A 30 -1.01 0.60 18.76
CA ASP A 30 0.35 0.72 19.30
C ASP A 30 1.29 -0.16 18.47
N MET A 31 2.12 0.49 17.62
CA MET A 31 2.89 -0.18 16.56
C MET A 31 4.40 0.05 16.70
N PRO A 32 5.25 -0.91 16.29
CA PRO A 32 6.69 -0.75 16.32
C PRO A 32 7.14 0.23 15.21
N VAL A 33 7.71 1.38 15.60
CA VAL A 33 8.31 2.31 14.62
C VAL A 33 9.70 1.86 14.19
N GLN A 34 10.46 1.28 15.10
CA GLN A 34 11.80 0.70 14.86
C GLN A 34 12.17 -0.27 15.96
N TYR A 35 13.14 -1.13 15.67
CA TYR A 35 13.83 -2.01 16.61
C TYR A 35 15.23 -1.43 16.97
N PRO A 36 16.02 -2.08 17.84
CA PRO A 36 17.34 -1.56 18.26
C PRO A 36 18.33 -1.27 17.12
N ALA A 37 18.18 -1.93 15.96
CA ALA A 37 19.02 -1.69 14.78
C ALA A 37 18.80 -0.27 14.21
N GLY A 38 17.60 0.27 14.34
CA GLY A 38 17.20 1.59 13.85
C GLY A 38 16.83 1.61 12.39
N VAL A 39 15.99 2.58 12.01
CA VAL A 39 15.31 2.70 10.70
C VAL A 39 16.25 2.47 9.51
N MET A 40 17.43 3.09 9.50
CA MET A 40 18.35 2.99 8.35
C MET A 40 18.87 1.57 8.16
N LYS A 41 19.28 0.89 9.23
CA LYS A 41 19.78 -0.49 9.12
C LYS A 41 18.66 -1.46 8.80
N GLU A 42 17.48 -1.26 9.36
CA GLU A 42 16.30 -2.05 9.04
C GLU A 42 15.92 -1.94 7.56
N HIS A 43 15.96 -0.73 7.01
CA HIS A 43 15.74 -0.48 5.58
C HIS A 43 16.75 -1.23 4.71
N LEU A 44 18.06 -1.03 4.97
CA LEU A 44 19.13 -1.64 4.18
C LEU A 44 19.14 -3.17 4.32
N HIS A 45 18.82 -3.70 5.51
CA HIS A 45 18.65 -5.14 5.70
C HIS A 45 17.53 -5.71 4.82
N THR A 46 16.39 -5.01 4.73
CA THR A 46 15.29 -5.43 3.83
C THR A 46 15.72 -5.42 2.36
N ARG A 47 16.60 -4.51 1.95
CA ARG A 47 17.13 -4.44 0.58
C ARG A 47 18.11 -5.57 0.25
N THR A 48 18.81 -6.14 1.23
CA THR A 48 19.89 -7.11 1.01
C THR A 48 19.53 -8.53 1.45
N GLU A 49 18.67 -8.67 2.45
CA GLU A 49 18.29 -9.94 3.09
C GLU A 49 16.76 -10.10 3.11
N ALA A 50 16.18 -10.33 4.30
CA ALA A 50 14.74 -10.46 4.49
C ALA A 50 14.26 -9.66 5.72
N GLY A 51 13.39 -8.70 5.51
CA GLY A 51 12.71 -7.94 6.55
C GLY A 51 11.32 -8.50 6.84
N LEU A 52 10.98 -8.67 8.12
CA LEU A 52 9.68 -9.13 8.58
C LEU A 52 8.93 -7.99 9.26
N PHE A 53 7.76 -7.66 8.74
CA PHE A 53 6.91 -6.55 9.19
C PHE A 53 5.61 -7.08 9.78
N ASP A 54 5.19 -6.57 10.93
CA ASP A 54 3.81 -6.74 11.39
C ASP A 54 2.91 -5.71 10.71
N VAL A 55 1.94 -6.18 9.95
CA VAL A 55 0.90 -5.38 9.32
C VAL A 55 -0.50 -5.85 9.73
N SER A 56 -0.61 -6.50 10.89
CA SER A 56 -1.86 -7.06 11.43
C SER A 56 -2.89 -5.99 11.82
N HIS A 57 -2.51 -4.71 11.85
CA HIS A 57 -3.44 -3.60 12.01
C HIS A 57 -4.38 -3.43 10.80
N MET A 58 -3.99 -3.88 9.62
CA MET A 58 -4.82 -3.84 8.40
C MET A 58 -6.05 -4.74 8.51
N GLY A 59 -7.12 -4.41 7.78
CA GLY A 59 -8.32 -5.23 7.70
C GLY A 59 -8.20 -6.33 6.65
N GLN A 60 -8.68 -7.53 6.99
CA GLN A 60 -8.77 -8.66 6.07
C GLN A 60 -10.24 -9.05 5.95
N VAL A 61 -10.83 -8.89 4.78
CA VAL A 61 -12.28 -9.01 4.57
C VAL A 61 -12.57 -10.07 3.52
N ILE A 62 -13.52 -10.96 3.81
CA ILE A 62 -14.13 -11.84 2.80
C ILE A 62 -15.39 -11.15 2.26
N VAL A 63 -15.50 -11.11 0.93
CA VAL A 63 -16.71 -10.72 0.22
C VAL A 63 -17.17 -11.91 -0.60
N LYS A 64 -18.29 -12.52 -0.19
CA LYS A 64 -18.85 -13.72 -0.81
C LYS A 64 -20.29 -13.47 -1.27
N ALA A 65 -20.57 -13.74 -2.54
CA ALA A 65 -21.93 -13.58 -3.03
C ALA A 65 -22.88 -14.58 -2.37
N LYS A 66 -24.08 -14.13 -2.00
CA LYS A 66 -25.16 -14.98 -1.42
C LYS A 66 -25.64 -16.06 -2.41
N SER A 67 -25.41 -15.86 -3.70
CA SER A 67 -25.65 -16.86 -4.75
C SER A 67 -24.63 -18.01 -4.75
N GLY A 68 -23.49 -17.85 -4.04
CA GLY A 68 -22.38 -18.78 -4.04
C GLY A 68 -21.49 -18.72 -5.30
N ARG A 69 -21.72 -17.74 -6.19
CA ARG A 69 -20.96 -17.59 -7.44
C ARG A 69 -19.97 -16.45 -7.34
N TYR A 70 -18.72 -16.72 -7.72
CA TYR A 70 -17.66 -15.70 -7.74
C TYR A 70 -18.03 -14.48 -8.61
N GLU A 71 -18.60 -14.73 -9.81
CA GLU A 71 -18.93 -13.66 -10.76
C GLU A 71 -19.90 -12.63 -10.17
N ASP A 72 -20.82 -13.07 -9.31
CA ASP A 72 -21.78 -12.17 -8.68
C ASP A 72 -21.09 -11.33 -7.58
N ALA A 73 -20.13 -11.88 -6.84
CA ALA A 73 -19.29 -11.12 -5.90
C ALA A 73 -18.39 -10.13 -6.66
N ALA A 74 -17.77 -10.55 -7.76
CA ALA A 74 -16.92 -9.71 -8.59
C ALA A 74 -17.70 -8.52 -9.18
N LEU A 75 -18.87 -8.75 -9.76
CA LEU A 75 -19.72 -7.69 -10.31
C LEU A 75 -20.28 -6.78 -9.21
N ALA A 76 -20.57 -7.33 -8.02
CA ALA A 76 -20.96 -6.51 -6.88
C ALA A 76 -19.84 -5.55 -6.47
N LEU A 77 -18.60 -6.04 -6.34
CA LEU A 77 -17.45 -5.20 -5.99
C LEU A 77 -17.10 -4.21 -7.11
N GLU A 78 -17.22 -4.59 -8.39
CA GLU A 78 -17.02 -3.68 -9.53
C GLU A 78 -17.98 -2.48 -9.54
N SER A 79 -19.10 -2.55 -8.83
CA SER A 79 -19.96 -1.38 -8.64
C SER A 79 -19.39 -0.32 -7.70
N LEU A 80 -18.27 -0.61 -7.00
CA LEU A 80 -17.60 0.26 -6.03
C LEU A 80 -16.18 0.64 -6.45
N VAL A 81 -15.56 -0.13 -7.37
CA VAL A 81 -14.16 0.05 -7.76
C VAL A 81 -14.01 0.16 -9.29
N PRO A 82 -13.10 1.01 -9.80
CA PRO A 82 -12.83 1.13 -11.23
C PRO A 82 -11.91 0.03 -11.78
N VAL A 83 -11.81 -1.10 -11.09
CA VAL A 83 -10.88 -2.20 -11.38
C VAL A 83 -11.65 -3.40 -11.95
N ASP A 84 -11.04 -4.14 -12.89
CA ASP A 84 -11.62 -5.34 -13.47
C ASP A 84 -11.48 -6.53 -12.50
N ILE A 85 -12.51 -6.79 -11.72
CA ILE A 85 -12.55 -7.91 -10.77
C ILE A 85 -13.04 -9.19 -11.46
N LEU A 86 -14.05 -9.09 -12.31
CA LEU A 86 -14.57 -10.25 -13.04
C LEU A 86 -13.50 -10.93 -13.92
N GLY A 87 -12.57 -10.16 -14.47
CA GLY A 87 -11.43 -10.67 -15.24
C GLY A 87 -10.21 -11.08 -14.40
N LEU A 88 -10.32 -11.10 -13.07
CA LEU A 88 -9.26 -11.54 -12.19
C LEU A 88 -9.26 -13.07 -12.11
N ALA A 89 -8.17 -13.70 -12.56
CA ALA A 89 -8.05 -15.16 -12.50
C ALA A 89 -7.99 -15.66 -11.05
N GLU A 90 -8.50 -16.85 -10.82
CA GLU A 90 -8.40 -17.54 -9.52
C GLU A 90 -6.93 -17.67 -9.07
N GLY A 91 -6.68 -17.46 -7.78
CA GLY A 91 -5.34 -17.46 -7.19
C GLY A 91 -4.51 -16.25 -7.57
N ARG A 92 -5.12 -15.17 -8.06
CA ARG A 92 -4.48 -13.88 -8.37
C ARG A 92 -5.07 -12.77 -7.53
N GLN A 93 -4.30 -11.68 -7.37
CA GLN A 93 -4.80 -10.44 -6.75
C GLN A 93 -4.48 -9.22 -7.61
N ARG A 94 -5.20 -8.13 -7.33
CA ARG A 94 -5.01 -6.81 -7.94
C ARG A 94 -5.03 -5.72 -6.88
N TYR A 95 -4.27 -4.68 -7.12
CA TYR A 95 -4.43 -3.40 -6.46
C TYR A 95 -5.66 -2.69 -7.02
N GLY A 96 -6.43 -2.09 -6.15
CA GLY A 96 -7.60 -1.32 -6.49
C GLY A 96 -7.88 -0.22 -5.47
N PHE A 97 -8.97 0.49 -5.63
CA PHE A 97 -9.38 1.56 -4.73
C PHE A 97 -10.89 1.75 -4.80
N PHE A 98 -11.50 2.09 -3.66
CA PHE A 98 -12.85 2.62 -3.62
C PHE A 98 -12.84 4.07 -4.08
N THR A 99 -13.91 4.48 -4.77
CA THR A 99 -14.09 5.87 -5.20
C THR A 99 -15.43 6.41 -4.72
N ASP A 100 -15.50 7.73 -4.52
CA ASP A 100 -16.74 8.44 -4.23
C ASP A 100 -17.41 9.00 -5.49
N ASP A 101 -18.59 9.59 -5.36
CA ASP A 101 -19.35 10.16 -6.47
C ASP A 101 -18.61 11.34 -7.15
N SER A 102 -17.68 11.99 -6.47
CA SER A 102 -16.80 13.03 -7.03
C SER A 102 -15.61 12.46 -7.81
N GLY A 103 -15.38 11.14 -7.79
CA GLY A 103 -14.28 10.44 -8.42
C GLY A 103 -12.98 10.49 -7.64
N CYS A 104 -13.05 10.76 -6.33
CA CYS A 104 -11.90 10.74 -5.44
C CYS A 104 -11.76 9.39 -4.71
N ILE A 105 -10.56 9.10 -4.20
CA ILE A 105 -10.22 7.81 -3.59
C ILE A 105 -10.66 7.79 -2.12
N LEU A 106 -11.51 6.83 -1.75
CA LEU A 106 -11.93 6.60 -0.35
C LEU A 106 -10.95 5.75 0.43
N ASP A 107 -10.38 4.73 -0.20
CA ASP A 107 -9.28 3.89 0.28
C ASP A 107 -8.65 3.11 -0.87
N ASP A 108 -7.40 2.68 -0.71
CA ASP A 108 -6.74 1.75 -1.61
C ASP A 108 -6.61 0.35 -0.99
N LEU A 109 -6.76 -0.68 -1.80
CA LEU A 109 -6.94 -2.06 -1.33
C LEU A 109 -6.27 -3.09 -2.23
N MET A 110 -6.01 -4.27 -1.65
CA MET A 110 -5.64 -5.46 -2.42
C MET A 110 -6.84 -6.40 -2.50
N ILE A 111 -7.14 -6.88 -3.70
CA ILE A 111 -8.32 -7.71 -3.98
C ILE A 111 -7.86 -9.01 -4.62
N ALA A 112 -8.08 -10.14 -3.95
CA ALA A 112 -7.72 -11.47 -4.43
C ALA A 112 -8.97 -12.30 -4.78
N HIS A 113 -8.89 -13.09 -5.85
CA HIS A 113 -9.87 -14.10 -6.22
C HIS A 113 -9.46 -15.44 -5.63
N LEU A 114 -10.26 -15.95 -4.71
CA LEU A 114 -10.04 -17.25 -4.05
C LEU A 114 -11.33 -18.08 -4.14
N ASP A 115 -11.24 -19.24 -4.77
CA ASP A 115 -12.37 -20.16 -4.90
C ASP A 115 -13.68 -19.44 -5.32
N ASP A 116 -14.66 -19.34 -4.41
CA ASP A 116 -15.99 -18.75 -4.65
C ASP A 116 -16.16 -17.33 -4.05
N HIS A 117 -15.06 -16.68 -3.62
CA HIS A 117 -15.12 -15.41 -2.90
C HIS A 117 -13.94 -14.48 -3.23
N LEU A 118 -14.06 -13.25 -2.78
CA LEU A 118 -12.97 -12.28 -2.79
C LEU A 118 -12.37 -12.16 -1.39
N PHE A 119 -11.05 -12.12 -1.33
CA PHE A 119 -10.31 -11.74 -0.13
C PHE A 119 -9.75 -10.34 -0.36
N VAL A 120 -10.12 -9.41 0.53
CA VAL A 120 -9.78 -7.99 0.40
C VAL A 120 -8.97 -7.54 1.61
N VAL A 121 -7.84 -6.87 1.36
CA VAL A 121 -7.04 -6.22 2.41
C VAL A 121 -7.23 -4.72 2.30
N VAL A 122 -7.63 -4.08 3.40
CA VAL A 122 -7.93 -2.65 3.50
C VAL A 122 -7.04 -1.95 4.52
N ASN A 123 -6.84 -0.64 4.39
CA ASN A 123 -6.01 0.13 5.30
C ASN A 123 -6.59 0.19 6.72
N ALA A 124 -5.71 0.21 7.71
CA ALA A 124 -6.10 0.20 9.12
C ALA A 124 -6.97 1.39 9.53
N SER A 125 -6.65 2.59 9.02
CA SER A 125 -7.40 3.83 9.29
C SER A 125 -8.79 3.84 8.64
N CYS A 126 -8.98 3.13 7.54
CA CYS A 126 -10.22 3.09 6.75
C CYS A 126 -11.10 1.89 7.06
N LYS A 127 -10.58 0.89 7.80
CA LYS A 127 -11.20 -0.42 8.05
C LYS A 127 -12.69 -0.36 8.40
N GLU A 128 -13.07 0.48 9.35
CA GLU A 128 -14.47 0.59 9.79
C GLU A 128 -15.35 1.27 8.72
N ALA A 129 -14.81 2.28 8.04
CA ALA A 129 -15.50 2.98 6.96
C ALA A 129 -15.69 2.07 5.74
N ASP A 130 -14.68 1.28 5.38
CA ASP A 130 -14.73 0.33 4.27
C ASP A 130 -15.72 -0.80 4.52
N LEU A 131 -15.74 -1.34 5.74
CA LEU A 131 -16.74 -2.34 6.11
C LEU A 131 -18.17 -1.77 6.01
N ALA A 132 -18.38 -0.56 6.52
CA ALA A 132 -19.67 0.13 6.41
C ALA A 132 -20.03 0.41 4.94
N HIS A 133 -19.07 0.83 4.13
CA HIS A 133 -19.24 1.08 2.70
C HIS A 133 -19.63 -0.19 1.93
N LEU A 134 -18.91 -1.29 2.14
CA LEU A 134 -19.24 -2.60 1.55
C LEU A 134 -20.64 -3.06 2.00
N GLN A 135 -20.93 -3.00 3.29
CA GLN A 135 -22.22 -3.43 3.84
C GLN A 135 -23.39 -2.62 3.29
N ALA A 136 -23.23 -1.29 3.17
CA ALA A 136 -24.28 -0.39 2.69
C ALA A 136 -24.60 -0.60 1.20
N HIS A 137 -23.60 -0.89 0.36
CA HIS A 137 -23.77 -0.90 -1.09
C HIS A 137 -23.93 -2.29 -1.70
N ILE A 138 -23.36 -3.32 -1.08
CA ILE A 138 -23.40 -4.69 -1.61
C ILE A 138 -23.82 -5.75 -0.57
N GLY A 139 -24.13 -5.36 0.67
CA GLY A 139 -24.54 -6.28 1.73
C GLY A 139 -25.89 -6.97 1.47
N ASP A 140 -26.72 -6.47 0.57
CA ASP A 140 -27.91 -7.14 0.07
C ASP A 140 -27.58 -8.35 -0.82
N ARG A 141 -26.47 -8.31 -1.55
CA ARG A 141 -26.01 -9.30 -2.54
C ARG A 141 -24.86 -10.19 -2.02
N CYS A 142 -24.09 -9.70 -1.08
CA CYS A 142 -22.89 -10.36 -0.57
C CYS A 142 -22.89 -10.44 0.96
N ASP A 143 -22.33 -11.53 1.47
CA ASP A 143 -21.91 -11.64 2.87
C ASP A 143 -20.51 -11.04 3.01
N ILE A 144 -20.35 -10.13 3.98
CA ILE A 144 -19.11 -9.38 4.23
C ILE A 144 -18.62 -9.76 5.62
N THR A 145 -17.43 -10.34 5.70
CA THR A 145 -16.89 -10.87 6.96
C THR A 145 -15.49 -10.31 7.20
N LEU A 146 -15.33 -9.55 8.29
CA LEU A 146 -14.00 -9.17 8.79
C LEU A 146 -13.36 -10.36 9.48
N LEU A 147 -12.18 -10.75 9.03
CA LEU A 147 -11.45 -11.89 9.60
C LEU A 147 -10.65 -11.46 10.83
N ASN A 148 -10.65 -12.31 11.86
CA ASN A 148 -9.74 -12.17 12.99
C ASN A 148 -8.45 -12.96 12.71
N ARG A 149 -7.53 -12.34 11.95
CA ARG A 149 -6.26 -12.94 11.54
C ARG A 149 -5.14 -11.93 11.65
N ALA A 150 -3.94 -12.40 11.96
CA ALA A 150 -2.73 -11.60 11.81
C ALA A 150 -2.35 -11.51 10.32
N LEU A 151 -1.64 -10.45 9.97
CA LEU A 151 -1.01 -10.27 8.66
C LEU A 151 0.44 -9.83 8.89
N ILE A 152 1.38 -10.59 8.35
CA ILE A 152 2.80 -10.23 8.37
C ILE A 152 3.33 -10.14 6.94
N ALA A 153 4.33 -9.30 6.71
CA ALA A 153 4.99 -9.20 5.41
C ALA A 153 6.47 -9.59 5.56
N LEU A 154 6.92 -10.55 4.75
CA LEU A 154 8.32 -10.98 4.63
C LEU A 154 8.86 -10.46 3.29
N GLN A 155 9.75 -9.47 3.33
CA GLN A 155 10.17 -8.70 2.16
C GLN A 155 11.68 -8.68 2.01
N GLY A 156 12.16 -8.77 0.79
CA GLY A 156 13.58 -8.71 0.46
C GLY A 156 14.03 -9.86 -0.44
N PRO A 157 15.25 -9.80 -1.01
CA PRO A 157 15.74 -10.79 -1.98
C PRO A 157 15.84 -12.20 -1.41
N ARG A 158 16.01 -12.35 -0.08
CA ARG A 158 16.09 -13.65 0.59
C ARG A 158 14.73 -14.18 1.05
N ALA A 159 13.66 -13.41 0.93
CA ALA A 159 12.33 -13.78 1.43
C ALA A 159 11.81 -15.10 0.85
N VAL A 160 12.07 -15.35 -0.44
CA VAL A 160 11.64 -16.60 -1.11
C VAL A 160 12.37 -17.82 -0.56
N GLU A 161 13.67 -17.72 -0.28
CA GLU A 161 14.47 -18.83 0.26
C GLU A 161 14.02 -19.16 1.68
N VAL A 162 13.87 -18.13 2.52
CA VAL A 162 13.36 -18.28 3.89
C VAL A 162 12.00 -18.95 3.93
N LEU A 163 11.03 -18.48 3.14
CA LEU A 163 9.69 -19.04 3.17
C LEU A 163 9.64 -20.45 2.53
N ALA A 164 10.53 -20.75 1.58
CA ALA A 164 10.61 -22.06 0.95
C ALA A 164 11.06 -23.18 1.92
N GLU A 165 11.77 -22.86 2.99
CA GLU A 165 12.10 -23.81 4.06
C GLU A 165 10.83 -24.31 4.81
N LEU A 166 9.80 -23.46 4.89
CA LEU A 166 8.53 -23.78 5.52
C LEU A 166 7.51 -24.35 4.52
N TRP A 167 7.58 -23.92 3.26
CA TRP A 167 6.67 -24.31 2.20
C TRP A 167 7.33 -24.16 0.82
N ALA A 168 7.87 -25.27 0.28
CA ALA A 168 8.70 -25.26 -0.93
C ALA A 168 7.99 -24.70 -2.18
N ASP A 169 6.66 -24.89 -2.32
CA ASP A 169 5.89 -24.46 -3.49
C ASP A 169 5.85 -22.92 -3.65
N VAL A 170 6.21 -22.16 -2.60
CA VAL A 170 6.28 -20.70 -2.66
C VAL A 170 7.25 -20.21 -3.74
N ALA A 171 8.30 -20.98 -4.04
CA ALA A 171 9.29 -20.65 -5.06
C ALA A 171 8.67 -20.57 -6.48
N ALA A 172 7.57 -21.29 -6.74
CA ALA A 172 6.86 -21.26 -8.01
C ALA A 172 5.88 -20.07 -8.16
N MET A 173 5.52 -19.40 -7.07
CA MET A 173 4.62 -18.24 -7.12
C MET A 173 5.26 -17.10 -7.92
N LYS A 174 4.42 -16.33 -8.60
CA LYS A 174 4.77 -15.07 -9.29
C LYS A 174 4.16 -13.88 -8.57
N PHE A 175 4.67 -12.71 -8.85
CA PHE A 175 4.11 -11.46 -8.33
C PHE A 175 2.59 -11.38 -8.58
N MET A 176 1.84 -11.05 -7.54
CA MET A 176 0.38 -11.04 -7.47
C MET A 176 -0.28 -12.43 -7.45
N ASP A 177 0.45 -13.53 -7.27
CA ASP A 177 -0.15 -14.82 -6.94
C ASP A 177 -0.60 -14.85 -5.49
N VAL A 178 -1.71 -15.55 -5.23
CA VAL A 178 -2.24 -15.85 -3.89
C VAL A 178 -2.53 -17.33 -3.78
N ARG A 179 -2.14 -17.96 -2.68
CA ARG A 179 -2.30 -19.40 -2.45
C ARG A 179 -2.65 -19.71 -1.00
N HIS A 180 -3.55 -20.65 -0.82
CA HIS A 180 -3.67 -21.35 0.46
C HIS A 180 -2.46 -22.26 0.64
N CYS A 181 -1.89 -22.27 1.84
CA CYS A 181 -0.76 -23.11 2.18
C CYS A 181 -0.83 -23.60 3.62
N ARG A 182 0.05 -24.53 3.95
CA ARG A 182 0.30 -24.93 5.33
C ARG A 182 1.77 -24.63 5.65
N LEU A 183 1.97 -23.63 6.51
CA LEU A 183 3.28 -23.37 7.10
C LEU A 183 3.40 -24.27 8.34
N HIS A 184 4.15 -25.34 8.22
CA HIS A 184 4.05 -26.49 9.11
C HIS A 184 2.58 -26.97 9.19
N ASP A 185 1.98 -26.96 10.39
CA ASP A 185 0.60 -27.39 10.59
C ASP A 185 -0.43 -26.24 10.57
N VAL A 186 0.03 -24.99 10.32
CA VAL A 186 -0.82 -23.80 10.35
C VAL A 186 -1.35 -23.49 8.94
N SER A 187 -2.68 -23.44 8.80
CA SER A 187 -3.34 -23.02 7.56
C SER A 187 -3.20 -21.51 7.38
N CYS A 188 -2.47 -21.11 6.37
CA CYS A 188 -2.21 -19.72 6.02
C CYS A 188 -2.70 -19.40 4.60
N LEU A 189 -2.86 -18.09 4.33
CA LEU A 189 -2.99 -17.57 2.99
C LEU A 189 -1.74 -16.73 2.72
N VAL A 190 -1.04 -17.03 1.61
CA VAL A 190 0.18 -16.34 1.22
C VAL A 190 -0.05 -15.65 -0.12
N SER A 191 0.28 -14.37 -0.20
CA SER A 191 0.37 -13.63 -1.46
C SER A 191 1.82 -13.25 -1.74
N ARG A 192 2.25 -13.31 -3.01
CA ARG A 192 3.55 -12.78 -3.44
C ARG A 192 3.38 -11.33 -3.82
N SER A 193 3.49 -10.46 -2.85
CA SER A 193 3.24 -9.02 -2.92
C SER A 193 3.94 -8.31 -1.77
N GLY A 194 3.84 -7.00 -1.73
CA GLY A 194 4.37 -6.20 -0.63
C GLY A 194 4.38 -4.71 -0.91
N TYR A 195 4.93 -3.97 0.05
CA TYR A 195 4.93 -2.50 0.07
C TYR A 195 6.35 -1.94 0.24
N SER A 196 7.35 -2.66 -0.24
CA SER A 196 8.78 -2.33 -0.08
C SER A 196 9.50 -2.02 -1.40
N GLY A 197 8.93 -2.42 -2.53
CA GLY A 197 9.61 -2.43 -3.82
C GLY A 197 10.49 -3.67 -4.02
N GLU A 198 10.74 -4.45 -2.95
CA GLU A 198 11.43 -5.75 -3.05
C GLU A 198 10.43 -6.88 -3.34
N ASP A 199 10.95 -8.00 -3.85
CA ASP A 199 10.21 -9.25 -3.89
C ASP A 199 9.88 -9.71 -2.47
N GLY A 200 8.75 -10.39 -2.27
CA GLY A 200 8.36 -10.84 -0.96
C GLY A 200 6.92 -11.29 -0.88
N PHE A 201 6.48 -11.56 0.34
CA PHE A 201 5.20 -12.20 0.61
C PHE A 201 4.46 -11.48 1.73
N GLU A 202 3.14 -11.51 1.66
CA GLU A 202 2.25 -11.19 2.77
C GLU A 202 1.55 -12.47 3.21
N ILE A 203 1.54 -12.73 4.51
CA ILE A 203 1.11 -14.00 5.10
C ILE A 203 -0.01 -13.73 6.09
N SER A 204 -1.22 -14.16 5.75
CA SER A 204 -2.38 -14.15 6.65
C SER A 204 -2.39 -15.41 7.50
N ILE A 205 -2.42 -15.24 8.83
CA ILE A 205 -2.22 -16.29 9.82
C ILE A 205 -3.38 -16.26 10.82
N PRO A 206 -3.95 -17.41 11.26
CA PRO A 206 -4.88 -17.43 12.39
C PRO A 206 -4.26 -16.74 13.62
N VAL A 207 -5.05 -15.92 14.32
CA VAL A 207 -4.54 -15.06 15.40
C VAL A 207 -3.83 -15.84 16.52
N ASP A 208 -4.33 -17.02 16.83
CA ASP A 208 -3.78 -17.94 17.86
C ASP A 208 -2.46 -18.62 17.46
N LYS A 209 -2.07 -18.50 16.19
CA LYS A 209 -0.82 -19.04 15.60
C LYS A 209 0.14 -17.97 15.12
N ALA A 210 -0.24 -16.70 15.26
CA ALA A 210 0.55 -15.58 14.71
C ALA A 210 1.96 -15.53 15.29
N GLU A 211 2.10 -15.63 16.62
CA GLU A 211 3.39 -15.59 17.30
C GLU A 211 4.28 -16.78 16.91
N ASP A 212 3.72 -18.01 16.91
CA ASP A 212 4.46 -19.23 16.57
C ASP A 212 5.07 -19.14 15.14
N VAL A 213 4.26 -18.75 14.14
CA VAL A 213 4.74 -18.63 12.76
C VAL A 213 5.75 -17.50 12.62
N THR A 214 5.49 -16.36 13.26
CA THR A 214 6.38 -15.20 13.23
C THR A 214 7.74 -15.52 13.85
N MET A 215 7.75 -16.20 14.99
CA MET A 215 8.98 -16.60 15.69
C MET A 215 9.84 -17.54 14.83
N ARG A 216 9.22 -18.53 14.18
CA ARG A 216 9.95 -19.44 13.28
C ARG A 216 10.63 -18.72 12.12
N LEU A 217 9.95 -17.73 11.53
CA LEU A 217 10.58 -16.91 10.48
C LEU A 217 11.73 -16.06 11.04
N LEU A 218 11.58 -15.52 12.25
CA LEU A 218 12.61 -14.71 12.93
C LEU A 218 13.78 -15.52 13.50
N GLU A 219 13.71 -16.85 13.52
CA GLU A 219 14.83 -17.74 13.85
C GLU A 219 15.81 -17.89 12.68
N HIS A 220 15.38 -17.62 11.46
CA HIS A 220 16.26 -17.67 10.30
C HIS A 220 17.27 -16.49 10.35
N PRO A 221 18.59 -16.75 10.13
CA PRO A 221 19.64 -15.75 10.32
C PRO A 221 19.49 -14.52 9.41
N ASP A 222 18.90 -14.68 8.23
CA ASP A 222 18.70 -13.60 7.28
C ASP A 222 17.44 -12.76 7.58
N VAL A 223 16.64 -13.11 8.59
CA VAL A 223 15.40 -12.42 8.91
C VAL A 223 15.54 -11.48 10.09
N GLN A 224 15.16 -10.24 9.92
CA GLN A 224 15.07 -9.26 11.00
C GLN A 224 13.66 -8.66 11.08
N ALA A 225 13.21 -8.36 12.30
CA ALA A 225 11.99 -7.61 12.53
C ALA A 225 12.20 -6.14 12.13
N ILE A 226 11.25 -5.58 11.38
CA ILE A 226 11.35 -4.27 10.75
C ILE A 226 10.15 -3.41 11.18
N GLY A 227 10.42 -2.16 11.58
CA GLY A 227 9.41 -1.23 12.02
C GLY A 227 8.83 -0.34 10.92
N LEU A 228 7.80 0.43 11.30
CA LEU A 228 7.08 1.35 10.39
C LEU A 228 7.99 2.42 9.77
N GLY A 229 9.06 2.82 10.46
CA GLY A 229 9.99 3.84 9.93
C GLY A 229 10.73 3.35 8.67
N ALA A 230 11.19 2.10 8.67
CA ALA A 230 11.79 1.50 7.49
C ALA A 230 10.74 1.15 6.42
N ARG A 231 9.53 0.68 6.83
CA ARG A 231 8.41 0.47 5.90
C ARG A 231 8.11 1.75 5.12
N ASP A 232 8.07 2.91 5.78
CA ASP A 232 7.78 4.19 5.14
C ASP A 232 8.90 4.62 4.17
N SER A 233 10.17 4.49 4.53
CA SER A 233 11.27 4.83 3.63
C SER A 233 11.36 3.88 2.42
N LEU A 234 11.08 2.59 2.59
CA LEU A 234 11.05 1.58 1.52
C LEU A 234 9.94 1.86 0.50
N ARG A 235 8.70 2.07 0.97
CA ARG A 235 7.57 2.36 0.08
C ARG A 235 7.77 3.69 -0.67
N LEU A 236 8.36 4.71 -0.01
CA LEU A 236 8.65 6.01 -0.61
C LEU A 236 9.65 5.87 -1.77
N GLU A 237 10.75 5.12 -1.57
CA GLU A 237 11.69 4.82 -2.65
C GLU A 237 11.05 4.02 -3.79
N ALA A 238 10.11 3.12 -3.48
CA ALA A 238 9.33 2.37 -4.46
C ALA A 238 8.22 3.20 -5.15
N GLY A 239 8.01 4.46 -4.74
CA GLY A 239 6.99 5.34 -5.31
C GLY A 239 5.56 4.93 -5.00
N LEU A 240 5.34 4.11 -3.94
CA LEU A 240 4.03 3.61 -3.54
C LEU A 240 3.31 4.63 -2.66
N CYS A 241 2.02 4.84 -2.93
CA CYS A 241 1.18 5.77 -2.17
C CYS A 241 0.96 5.29 -0.74
N LEU A 242 0.85 6.24 0.19
CA LEU A 242 0.31 6.04 1.52
C LEU A 242 -1.03 6.76 1.60
N TYR A 243 -2.11 6.02 1.88
CA TYR A 243 -3.44 6.60 2.07
C TYR A 243 -3.45 7.58 3.26
N GLY A 244 -4.13 8.70 3.10
CA GLY A 244 -4.12 9.81 4.05
C GLY A 244 -2.94 10.79 3.89
N ASN A 245 -1.94 10.43 3.07
CA ASN A 245 -0.80 11.31 2.74
C ASN A 245 -0.76 11.62 1.24
N ASP A 246 -0.56 10.60 0.40
CA ASP A 246 -0.37 10.75 -1.05
C ASP A 246 -1.68 10.65 -1.84
N ILE A 247 -2.66 9.99 -1.28
CA ILE A 247 -4.03 9.82 -1.83
C ILE A 247 -5.03 9.93 -0.69
N ASP A 248 -6.16 10.55 -0.99
CA ASP A 248 -7.27 10.77 -0.06
C ASP A 248 -8.57 11.13 -0.81
N THR A 249 -9.59 11.56 -0.07
CA THR A 249 -10.89 11.96 -0.59
C THR A 249 -10.89 13.27 -1.40
N THR A 250 -9.73 13.84 -1.71
CA THR A 250 -9.56 15.02 -2.57
C THR A 250 -8.82 14.72 -3.88
N THR A 251 -8.42 13.46 -4.06
CA THR A 251 -7.51 13.05 -5.13
C THR A 251 -8.16 11.98 -6.02
N SER A 252 -8.16 12.20 -7.34
CA SER A 252 -8.62 11.18 -8.30
C SER A 252 -7.51 10.14 -8.57
N PRO A 253 -7.85 8.93 -9.03
CA PRO A 253 -6.88 7.93 -9.43
C PRO A 253 -5.95 8.39 -10.56
N VAL A 254 -6.42 9.26 -11.45
CA VAL A 254 -5.64 9.79 -12.57
C VAL A 254 -4.65 10.86 -12.09
N GLU A 255 -5.09 11.77 -11.21
CA GLU A 255 -4.18 12.70 -10.52
C GLU A 255 -3.08 11.95 -9.78
N ALA A 256 -3.42 10.85 -9.10
CA ALA A 256 -2.51 10.02 -8.32
C ALA A 256 -1.55 9.16 -9.16
N ALA A 257 -1.64 9.21 -10.51
CA ALA A 257 -0.87 8.35 -11.41
C ALA A 257 -1.12 6.84 -11.14
N LEU A 258 -2.37 6.47 -10.86
CA LEU A 258 -2.82 5.10 -10.58
C LEU A 258 -3.67 4.50 -11.72
N GLU A 259 -3.72 5.14 -12.87
CA GLU A 259 -4.46 4.68 -14.05
C GLU A 259 -4.06 3.29 -14.54
N TRP A 260 -2.85 2.83 -14.21
CA TRP A 260 -2.37 1.48 -14.51
C TRP A 260 -3.19 0.37 -13.80
N ALA A 261 -3.80 0.68 -12.66
CA ALA A 261 -4.67 -0.26 -11.94
C ALA A 261 -6.05 -0.46 -12.60
N MET A 262 -6.42 0.41 -13.52
CA MET A 262 -7.70 0.37 -14.23
C MET A 262 -7.54 -0.36 -15.56
N GLN A 263 -8.04 -1.58 -15.67
CA GLN A 263 -7.94 -2.39 -16.89
C GLN A 263 -8.85 -1.87 -18.00
N LYS A 264 -8.54 -2.21 -19.25
CA LYS A 264 -9.28 -1.77 -20.44
C LYS A 264 -10.78 -2.06 -20.37
N ALA A 265 -11.19 -3.17 -19.74
CA ALA A 265 -12.61 -3.52 -19.59
C ALA A 265 -13.42 -2.47 -18.81
N ARG A 266 -12.77 -1.67 -17.94
CA ARG A 266 -13.39 -0.66 -17.08
C ARG A 266 -13.25 0.77 -17.63
N ARG A 267 -12.45 0.99 -18.68
CA ARG A 267 -12.22 2.29 -19.32
C ARG A 267 -13.25 2.54 -20.43
N ALA A 268 -13.29 3.76 -20.96
CA ALA A 268 -14.15 4.13 -22.08
C ALA A 268 -13.98 3.14 -23.24
N GLY A 269 -15.12 2.69 -23.81
CA GLY A 269 -15.15 1.64 -24.85
C GLY A 269 -14.94 0.21 -24.36
N GLY A 270 -14.65 -0.01 -23.10
CA GLY A 270 -14.54 -1.34 -22.51
C GLY A 270 -15.91 -2.01 -22.26
N ALA A 271 -15.93 -3.33 -22.19
CA ALA A 271 -17.16 -4.12 -22.03
C ALA A 271 -17.96 -3.81 -20.76
N ARG A 272 -17.30 -3.28 -19.72
CA ARG A 272 -17.89 -2.87 -18.45
C ARG A 272 -17.39 -1.46 -18.05
N ALA A 273 -17.38 -0.54 -19.03
CA ALA A 273 -16.95 0.84 -18.80
C ALA A 273 -17.84 1.55 -17.78
N GLY A 274 -17.26 2.26 -16.83
CA GLY A 274 -18.01 2.99 -15.81
C GLY A 274 -18.74 2.07 -14.82
N GLY A 275 -19.89 2.55 -14.30
CA GLY A 275 -20.72 1.79 -13.35
C GLY A 275 -20.12 1.70 -11.94
N PHE A 276 -19.21 2.60 -11.60
CA PHE A 276 -18.63 2.80 -10.27
C PHE A 276 -18.77 4.28 -9.87
N PRO A 277 -18.69 4.64 -8.59
CA PRO A 277 -18.84 6.03 -8.15
C PRO A 277 -17.80 6.94 -8.80
N GLY A 278 -18.22 8.15 -9.24
CA GLY A 278 -17.34 9.12 -9.87
C GLY A 278 -16.81 8.75 -11.26
N SER A 279 -17.37 7.70 -11.89
CA SER A 279 -16.89 7.20 -13.20
C SER A 279 -16.88 8.28 -14.30
N GLY A 280 -17.80 9.24 -14.27
CA GLY A 280 -17.83 10.34 -15.24
C GLY A 280 -16.56 11.18 -15.23
N ARG A 281 -16.09 11.62 -14.06
CA ARG A 281 -14.85 12.36 -13.91
C ARG A 281 -13.64 11.49 -14.27
N ILE A 282 -13.54 10.30 -13.69
CA ILE A 282 -12.39 9.42 -13.86
C ILE A 282 -12.18 9.03 -15.33
N LEU A 283 -13.24 8.66 -16.04
CA LEU A 283 -13.16 8.33 -17.47
C LEU A 283 -12.78 9.55 -18.32
N SER A 284 -13.32 10.75 -18.00
CA SER A 284 -12.93 11.98 -18.66
C SER A 284 -11.46 12.33 -18.42
N GLU A 285 -10.95 12.19 -17.19
CA GLU A 285 -9.52 12.43 -16.89
C GLU A 285 -8.60 11.39 -17.55
N LEU A 286 -9.03 10.13 -17.71
CA LEU A 286 -8.28 9.11 -18.45
C LEU A 286 -8.15 9.46 -19.95
N GLU A 287 -9.14 10.12 -20.53
CA GLU A 287 -9.14 10.50 -21.95
C GLU A 287 -8.44 11.83 -22.19
N ASN A 288 -8.70 12.82 -21.34
CA ASN A 288 -8.28 14.22 -21.56
C ASN A 288 -7.09 14.65 -20.68
N GLY A 289 -6.68 13.82 -19.70
CA GLY A 289 -5.71 14.15 -18.65
C GLY A 289 -6.35 14.87 -17.47
N ALA A 290 -5.69 14.78 -16.31
CA ALA A 290 -6.04 15.52 -15.09
C ALA A 290 -5.33 16.88 -15.05
N ALA A 291 -5.81 17.82 -14.23
CA ALA A 291 -5.20 19.15 -14.09
C ALA A 291 -3.85 19.13 -13.37
N ARG A 292 -3.68 18.20 -12.44
CA ARG A 292 -2.44 18.00 -11.64
C ARG A 292 -2.05 16.52 -11.68
N ARG A 293 -0.81 16.23 -11.29
CA ARG A 293 -0.29 14.87 -11.27
C ARG A 293 0.67 14.66 -10.10
N ARG A 294 0.58 13.49 -9.47
CA ARG A 294 1.59 13.02 -8.52
C ARG A 294 2.89 12.70 -9.27
N VAL A 295 3.99 13.23 -8.75
CA VAL A 295 5.34 13.06 -9.30
C VAL A 295 6.33 12.69 -8.21
N GLY A 296 7.46 12.12 -8.61
CA GLY A 296 8.65 12.04 -7.80
C GLY A 296 9.35 13.39 -7.72
N LEU A 297 9.97 13.66 -6.58
CA LEU A 297 10.65 14.91 -6.29
C LEU A 297 12.02 14.60 -5.68
N LYS A 298 13.09 15.14 -6.26
CA LYS A 298 14.47 15.01 -5.77
C LYS A 298 14.96 16.36 -5.29
N PRO A 299 14.91 16.64 -3.97
CA PRO A 299 15.49 17.87 -3.41
C PRO A 299 17.00 17.93 -3.64
N GLU A 300 17.52 19.11 -3.93
CA GLU A 300 18.96 19.32 -3.99
C GLU A 300 19.57 19.34 -2.59
N GLY A 301 20.79 18.79 -2.44
CA GLY A 301 21.50 18.71 -1.17
C GLY A 301 21.11 17.50 -0.32
N LYS A 302 21.25 17.60 1.01
CA LYS A 302 21.07 16.47 1.96
C LYS A 302 19.83 16.59 2.85
N ALA A 303 19.20 17.75 2.90
CA ALA A 303 18.06 17.98 3.76
C ALA A 303 16.77 17.44 3.14
N PRO A 304 16.03 16.51 3.81
CA PRO A 304 14.75 16.05 3.31
C PRO A 304 13.70 17.15 3.38
N VAL A 305 12.86 17.21 2.35
CA VAL A 305 11.62 17.99 2.36
C VAL A 305 10.50 17.09 2.88
N ARG A 306 9.77 17.51 3.88
CA ARG A 306 8.72 16.74 4.54
C ARG A 306 7.37 16.97 3.89
N GLY A 307 6.42 16.09 4.16
CA GLY A 307 5.02 16.29 3.78
C GLY A 307 4.49 17.65 4.21
N HIS A 308 3.54 18.18 3.45
CA HIS A 308 2.90 19.49 3.59
C HIS A 308 3.79 20.70 3.26
N ALA A 309 5.02 20.50 2.77
CA ALA A 309 5.81 21.60 2.22
C ALA A 309 5.20 22.08 0.90
N LYS A 310 4.97 23.38 0.78
CA LYS A 310 4.42 23.98 -0.43
C LYS A 310 5.45 23.99 -1.54
N LEU A 311 4.98 23.79 -2.79
CA LEU A 311 5.79 23.82 -4.01
C LEU A 311 5.50 25.08 -4.81
N TYR A 312 6.56 25.67 -5.35
CA TYR A 312 6.53 26.92 -6.13
C TYR A 312 7.21 26.75 -7.47
N ALA A 313 6.74 27.50 -8.47
CA ALA A 313 7.35 27.53 -9.80
C ALA A 313 8.64 28.36 -9.85
N ASP A 314 8.85 29.26 -8.90
CA ASP A 314 9.95 30.23 -8.84
C ASP A 314 10.70 30.21 -7.51
N ALA A 315 11.95 30.66 -7.53
CA ALA A 315 12.83 30.71 -6.36
C ALA A 315 12.43 31.78 -5.33
N GLU A 316 11.56 32.71 -5.67
CA GLU A 316 11.07 33.79 -4.80
C GLU A 316 9.80 33.40 -4.04
N GLY A 317 9.20 32.23 -4.34
CA GLY A 317 7.97 31.74 -3.68
C GLY A 317 6.72 32.56 -4.04
N LYS A 318 6.66 33.11 -5.25
CA LYS A 318 5.52 33.93 -5.69
C LYS A 318 4.39 33.12 -6.31
N ALA A 319 4.72 32.03 -6.99
CA ALA A 319 3.77 31.19 -7.69
C ALA A 319 3.68 29.81 -7.02
N GLU A 320 2.79 29.63 -6.03
CA GLU A 320 2.48 28.33 -5.46
C GLU A 320 1.83 27.44 -6.53
N ILE A 321 2.36 26.22 -6.69
CA ILE A 321 1.91 25.26 -7.71
C ILE A 321 1.50 23.91 -7.13
N GLY A 322 1.72 23.64 -5.85
CA GLY A 322 1.37 22.36 -5.27
C GLY A 322 1.95 22.09 -3.90
N GLU A 323 2.03 20.82 -3.56
CA GLU A 323 2.43 20.39 -2.23
C GLU A 323 3.16 19.04 -2.26
N VAL A 324 4.13 18.89 -1.37
CA VAL A 324 4.76 17.59 -1.05
C VAL A 324 3.81 16.80 -0.15
N THR A 325 3.51 15.57 -0.52
CA THR A 325 2.62 14.67 0.25
C THR A 325 3.40 13.72 1.14
N SER A 326 4.52 13.19 0.65
CA SER A 326 5.44 12.34 1.38
C SER A 326 6.88 12.75 1.10
N GLY A 327 7.73 12.71 2.14
CA GLY A 327 9.13 13.04 1.93
C GLY A 327 10.03 12.62 3.08
N GLY A 328 11.21 12.13 2.74
CA GLY A 328 12.17 11.60 3.69
C GLY A 328 13.58 11.48 3.11
N PHE A 329 14.43 10.80 3.87
CA PHE A 329 15.71 10.33 3.38
C PHE A 329 15.54 8.93 2.82
N GLY A 330 16.03 8.69 1.60
CA GLY A 330 16.06 7.38 0.97
C GLY A 330 17.42 6.71 1.19
N PRO A 331 17.51 5.69 2.07
CA PRO A 331 18.79 5.04 2.36
C PRO A 331 19.44 4.35 1.16
N SER A 332 18.65 3.80 0.22
CA SER A 332 19.18 3.14 -0.98
C SER A 332 19.67 4.14 -2.03
N VAL A 333 19.04 5.31 -2.11
CA VAL A 333 19.43 6.37 -3.03
C VAL A 333 20.43 7.36 -2.42
N GLU A 334 20.77 7.16 -1.13
CA GLU A 334 21.68 7.97 -0.32
C GLU A 334 21.35 9.47 -0.33
N GLY A 335 20.08 9.81 -0.45
CA GLY A 335 19.64 11.19 -0.57
C GLY A 335 18.18 11.42 -0.22
N PRO A 336 17.77 12.70 -0.18
CA PRO A 336 16.37 13.06 0.03
C PRO A 336 15.52 12.69 -1.18
N VAL A 337 14.35 12.11 -0.93
CA VAL A 337 13.31 11.82 -1.92
C VAL A 337 11.95 12.25 -1.38
N ALA A 338 11.07 12.65 -2.28
CA ALA A 338 9.72 13.03 -1.92
C ALA A 338 8.74 12.71 -3.05
N MET A 339 7.46 12.68 -2.73
CA MET A 339 6.35 12.67 -3.68
C MET A 339 5.47 13.87 -3.41
N GLY A 340 4.77 14.33 -4.43
CA GLY A 340 3.86 15.46 -4.31
C GLY A 340 3.08 15.69 -5.58
N TYR A 341 2.19 16.68 -5.56
CA TYR A 341 1.36 17.05 -6.67
C TYR A 341 1.81 18.39 -7.26
N VAL A 342 1.91 18.41 -8.58
CA VAL A 342 2.14 19.63 -9.36
C VAL A 342 1.15 19.70 -10.53
N PRO A 343 0.86 20.89 -11.11
CA PRO A 343 0.12 20.98 -12.36
C PRO A 343 0.80 20.17 -13.46
N VAL A 344 0.03 19.62 -14.38
CA VAL A 344 0.56 18.79 -15.49
C VAL A 344 1.65 19.54 -16.29
N SER A 345 1.55 20.86 -16.41
CA SER A 345 2.55 21.70 -17.05
C SER A 345 3.95 21.67 -16.40
N HIS A 346 4.03 21.25 -15.13
CA HIS A 346 5.26 21.12 -14.35
C HIS A 346 5.63 19.65 -14.07
N ALA A 347 4.84 18.66 -14.52
CA ALA A 347 5.01 17.25 -14.18
C ALA A 347 6.08 16.51 -14.99
N THR A 348 6.71 17.17 -15.98
CA THR A 348 7.75 16.54 -16.80
C THR A 348 9.03 16.33 -15.97
N ALA A 349 9.59 15.12 -16.04
CA ALA A 349 10.85 14.81 -15.36
C ALA A 349 11.97 15.76 -15.82
N GLY A 350 12.77 16.26 -14.88
CA GLY A 350 13.79 17.29 -15.11
C GLY A 350 13.31 18.72 -14.88
N THR A 351 12.00 18.96 -14.71
CA THR A 351 11.49 20.30 -14.38
C THR A 351 11.99 20.71 -13.00
N LEU A 352 12.50 21.95 -12.89
CA LEU A 352 12.91 22.56 -11.64
C LEU A 352 11.71 23.25 -10.99
N VAL A 353 11.45 22.92 -9.73
CA VAL A 353 10.46 23.55 -8.84
C VAL A 353 11.12 23.85 -7.49
N TYR A 354 10.44 24.56 -6.60
CA TYR A 354 11.01 24.95 -5.33
C TYR A 354 10.08 24.56 -4.19
N ALA A 355 10.64 24.02 -3.09
CA ALA A 355 9.88 23.74 -1.88
C ALA A 355 10.20 24.74 -0.79
N GLU A 356 9.17 25.21 -0.10
CA GLU A 356 9.36 26.04 1.08
C GLU A 356 9.77 25.19 2.28
N VAL A 357 10.98 25.44 2.80
CA VAL A 357 11.52 24.79 3.98
C VAL A 357 12.11 25.85 4.91
N ARG A 358 11.46 26.07 6.06
CA ARG A 358 11.89 27.03 7.08
C ARG A 358 12.12 28.45 6.51
N GLY A 359 11.21 28.91 5.64
CA GLY A 359 11.27 30.22 5.00
C GLY A 359 12.31 30.37 3.91
N LYS A 360 12.85 29.25 3.40
CA LYS A 360 13.74 29.22 2.22
C LYS A 360 13.10 28.36 1.13
N TYR A 361 13.30 28.76 -0.12
CA TYR A 361 12.82 28.03 -1.28
C TYR A 361 13.98 27.18 -1.82
N LEU A 362 13.91 25.86 -1.52
CA LEU A 362 14.95 24.91 -1.92
C LEU A 362 14.62 24.35 -3.31
N PRO A 363 15.59 24.29 -4.23
CA PRO A 363 15.39 23.71 -5.54
C PRO A 363 15.14 22.20 -5.45
N ILE A 364 14.17 21.74 -6.22
CA ILE A 364 13.77 20.34 -6.35
C ILE A 364 13.58 20.00 -7.81
N THR A 365 14.18 18.91 -8.24
CA THR A 365 13.97 18.39 -9.60
C THR A 365 12.82 17.37 -9.60
N VAL A 366 11.82 17.59 -10.45
CA VAL A 366 10.76 16.61 -10.73
C VAL A 366 11.39 15.35 -11.34
N SER A 367 10.99 14.19 -10.85
CA SER A 367 11.54 12.88 -11.22
C SER A 367 10.44 11.90 -11.57
N THR A 368 10.77 10.88 -12.32
CA THR A 368 9.92 9.69 -12.47
C THR A 368 9.88 8.88 -11.18
N LEU A 369 8.83 8.12 -11.01
CA LEU A 369 8.68 7.07 -10.00
C LEU A 369 8.75 5.68 -10.68
N PRO A 370 9.29 4.67 -10.00
CA PRO A 370 9.91 4.68 -8.66
C PRO A 370 11.33 5.27 -8.63
N PHE A 371 11.85 5.61 -7.44
CA PHE A 371 13.24 6.05 -7.26
C PHE A 371 14.23 4.87 -7.28
N VAL A 372 13.78 3.70 -6.79
CA VAL A 372 14.50 2.42 -6.83
C VAL A 372 13.68 1.44 -7.65
N THR A 373 14.32 0.77 -8.61
CA THR A 373 13.65 -0.21 -9.49
C THR A 373 13.16 -1.40 -8.67
N PRO A 374 11.86 -1.75 -8.74
CA PRO A 374 11.32 -2.91 -8.02
C PRO A 374 11.89 -4.24 -8.51
N THR A 375 12.08 -5.18 -7.60
CA THR A 375 12.68 -6.51 -7.85
C THR A 375 11.66 -7.65 -7.94
N TYR A 376 10.38 -7.35 -8.14
CA TYR A 376 9.29 -8.34 -8.17
C TYR A 376 9.52 -9.46 -9.17
N LYS A 377 9.27 -10.71 -8.77
CA LYS A 377 9.30 -11.89 -9.65
C LYS A 377 8.05 -11.95 -10.54
N ARG A 378 8.19 -11.52 -11.76
CA ARG A 378 7.13 -11.54 -12.79
C ARG A 378 7.04 -12.85 -13.56
#